data_571f597daf3c44e6b5a5057ca49edad0
#
_entry.id   571f597daf3c44e6b5a5057ca49edad0
#
_cell.length_a   1.000
_cell.length_b   1.000
_cell.length_c   1.000
_cell.angle_alpha   90.00
_cell.angle_beta   90.00
_cell.angle_gamma   90.00
#
_symmetry.space_group_name_H-M   'P 1'
#
loop_
_entity.id
_entity.type
_entity.pdbx_description
1 polymer ?
#
loop_
_entity_poly.entity_id
_entity_poly.type
_entity_poly.pdbx_seq_one_letter_code
_entity_poly.pdbx_strand_id
1 'polypeptide(L)'
;MYIYGQLSTLRIMNKIDSLLFNIDLPKGVPCRGALLVAEPFLKEKYFNHAVICLIDYEIGETSMGIVMNKMTNYTLSDLISTVTRKEPIPIYCGGPMSCDRLYFIHTLGDIIPGARCICPGLYIGGDFNSMLDYVNSD
;
A
#
# COMPACT_ATOMS: atom_id res chain seq x y z
N MET A 1 -2.76 -0.63 -7.76
CA MET A 1 -3.00 0.79 -8.13
C MET A 1 -1.86 1.24 -9.01
N TYR A 2 -2.16 1.77 -10.18
CA TYR A 2 -1.14 2.34 -11.08
C TYR A 2 -1.06 3.84 -10.81
N ILE A 3 0.13 4.34 -10.46
CA ILE A 3 0.35 5.79 -10.28
C ILE A 3 0.83 6.36 -11.60
N TYR A 4 -0.11 6.77 -12.47
CA TYR A 4 0.21 7.49 -13.70
C TYR A 4 0.34 9.00 -13.42
N GLY A 5 1.48 9.57 -13.75
CA GLY A 5 1.60 11.01 -14.04
C GLY A 5 1.84 11.96 -12.88
N GLN A 6 2.01 11.52 -11.64
CA GLN A 6 2.23 12.45 -10.52
C GLN A 6 3.71 12.76 -10.23
N LEU A 7 4.66 12.07 -10.83
CA LEU A 7 6.09 12.41 -10.67
C LEU A 7 6.45 13.82 -11.17
N SER A 8 5.70 14.35 -12.14
CA SER A 8 5.92 15.73 -12.64
C SER A 8 5.36 16.78 -11.68
N THR A 9 4.23 16.53 -11.04
CA THR A 9 3.62 17.47 -10.08
C THR A 9 4.38 17.49 -8.76
N LEU A 10 4.82 16.32 -8.26
CA LEU A 10 5.73 16.23 -7.12
C LEU A 10 7.05 16.99 -7.36
N ARG A 11 7.58 16.95 -8.60
CA ARG A 11 8.83 17.60 -8.95
C ARG A 11 8.74 19.13 -8.97
N ILE A 12 7.56 19.68 -9.31
CA ILE A 12 7.32 21.13 -9.31
C ILE A 12 7.10 21.65 -7.89
N MET A 13 6.33 20.96 -7.06
CA MET A 13 6.05 21.34 -5.69
C MET A 13 7.29 21.22 -4.80
N ASN A 14 8.09 20.17 -4.92
CA ASN A 14 9.38 20.06 -4.21
C ASN A 14 10.33 21.23 -4.48
N LYS A 15 10.24 21.86 -5.65
CA LYS A 15 11.08 23.03 -5.98
C LYS A 15 10.58 24.29 -5.29
N ILE A 16 9.29 24.45 -5.09
CA ILE A 16 8.70 25.58 -4.38
C ILE A 16 8.89 25.42 -2.87
N ASP A 17 8.70 24.25 -2.32
CA ASP A 17 8.83 23.96 -0.89
C ASP A 17 10.29 24.10 -0.41
N SER A 18 11.25 23.65 -1.19
CA SER A 18 12.67 23.83 -0.87
C SER A 18 13.10 25.30 -0.90
N LEU A 19 12.46 26.12 -1.72
CA LEU A 19 12.72 27.57 -1.82
C LEU A 19 12.08 28.36 -0.66
N LEU A 20 10.88 27.95 -0.22
CA LEU A 20 10.12 28.68 0.80
C LEU A 20 10.45 28.27 2.23
N PHE A 21 10.76 26.99 2.45
CA PHE A 21 10.91 26.43 3.79
C PHE A 21 12.30 25.87 4.09
N ASN A 22 13.21 25.90 3.12
CA ASN A 22 14.58 25.36 3.24
C ASN A 22 14.60 23.90 3.76
N ILE A 23 13.61 23.10 3.34
CA ILE A 23 13.48 21.70 3.72
C ILE A 23 14.29 20.86 2.74
N ASP A 24 15.39 20.31 3.20
CA ASP A 24 16.13 19.28 2.48
C ASP A 24 15.33 17.97 2.52
N LEU A 25 14.48 17.75 1.51
CA LEU A 25 13.83 16.47 1.32
C LEU A 25 14.84 15.42 0.91
N PRO A 26 14.86 14.24 1.56
CA PRO A 26 15.77 13.17 1.16
C PRO A 26 15.49 12.80 -0.30
N LYS A 27 16.47 12.98 -1.17
CA LYS A 27 16.41 12.60 -2.59
C LYS A 27 16.62 11.08 -2.73
N GLY A 28 15.75 10.29 -2.09
CA GLY A 28 15.73 8.84 -2.29
C GLY A 28 15.19 8.49 -3.68
N VAL A 29 15.86 7.59 -4.38
CA VAL A 29 15.30 6.97 -5.57
C VAL A 29 14.20 6.02 -5.07
N PRO A 30 12.95 6.12 -5.57
CA PRO A 30 11.91 5.19 -5.20
C PRO A 30 12.32 3.75 -5.53
N CYS A 31 11.96 2.81 -4.66
CA CYS A 31 12.20 1.38 -4.86
C CYS A 31 11.01 0.59 -4.30
N ARG A 32 10.96 -0.71 -4.57
CA ARG A 32 9.95 -1.58 -3.95
C ARG A 32 10.08 -1.56 -2.43
N GLY A 33 8.97 -1.46 -1.73
CA GLY A 33 8.91 -1.29 -0.28
C GLY A 33 9.05 0.15 0.20
N ALA A 34 9.37 1.11 -0.67
CA ALA A 34 9.40 2.52 -0.29
C ALA A 34 8.00 3.02 0.07
N LEU A 35 7.93 3.91 1.06
CA LEU A 35 6.71 4.60 1.44
C LEU A 35 6.68 5.99 0.82
N LEU A 36 5.61 6.29 0.10
CA LEU A 36 5.30 7.62 -0.40
C LEU A 36 4.27 8.24 0.54
N VAL A 37 4.55 9.44 1.01
CA VAL A 37 3.64 10.20 1.86
C VAL A 37 3.08 11.35 1.05
N ALA A 38 1.75 11.49 1.06
CA ALA A 38 1.08 12.60 0.40
C ALA A 38 1.43 13.92 1.07
N GLU A 39 1.59 14.96 0.26
CA GLU A 39 1.77 16.31 0.79
C GLU A 39 0.57 16.74 1.64
N PRO A 40 0.78 17.51 2.73
CA PRO A 40 -0.28 17.93 3.66
C PRO A 40 -1.43 18.68 2.98
N PHE A 41 -1.14 19.41 1.90
CA PHE A 41 -2.11 20.25 1.18
C PHE A 41 -2.64 19.63 -0.11
N LEU A 42 -2.35 18.34 -0.37
CA LEU A 42 -2.88 17.63 -1.51
C LEU A 42 -4.42 17.57 -1.42
N LYS A 43 -5.12 18.20 -2.38
CA LYS A 43 -6.59 18.28 -2.39
C LYS A 43 -7.26 17.10 -3.09
N GLU A 44 -6.47 16.19 -3.62
CA GLU A 44 -6.99 15.03 -4.34
C GLU A 44 -7.69 14.08 -3.37
N LYS A 45 -8.92 13.66 -3.71
CA LYS A 45 -9.84 12.96 -2.80
C LYS A 45 -9.28 11.64 -2.24
N TYR A 46 -8.64 10.83 -3.09
CA TYR A 46 -8.17 9.49 -2.70
C TYR A 46 -6.80 9.50 -2.04
N PHE A 47 -5.94 10.43 -2.43
CA PHE A 47 -4.56 10.50 -1.97
C PHE A 47 -4.30 11.54 -0.88
N ASN A 48 -5.31 12.34 -0.52
CA ASN A 48 -5.20 13.27 0.60
C ASN A 48 -4.78 12.52 1.88
N HIS A 49 -3.68 12.95 2.50
CA HIS A 49 -3.07 12.32 3.68
C HIS A 49 -2.76 10.82 3.51
N ALA A 50 -2.55 10.34 2.29
CA ALA A 50 -2.26 8.95 2.03
C ALA A 50 -0.80 8.61 2.34
N VAL A 51 -0.61 7.39 2.85
CA VAL A 51 0.68 6.69 2.89
C VAL A 51 0.57 5.52 1.93
N ILE A 52 1.45 5.48 0.92
CA ILE A 52 1.42 4.50 -0.16
C ILE A 52 2.67 3.65 -0.08
N CYS A 53 2.53 2.33 -0.01
CA CYS A 53 3.63 1.39 -0.15
C CYS A 53 3.81 1.02 -1.63
N LEU A 54 5.00 1.22 -2.18
CA LEU A 54 5.35 0.76 -3.52
C LEU A 54 5.57 -0.76 -3.50
N ILE A 55 4.67 -1.50 -4.11
CA ILE A 55 4.75 -2.96 -4.22
C ILE A 55 5.43 -3.42 -5.50
N ASP A 56 5.46 -2.55 -6.51
CA ASP A 56 6.23 -2.74 -7.73
C ASP A 56 6.74 -1.38 -8.24
N TYR A 57 8.00 -1.35 -8.64
CA TYR A 57 8.63 -0.14 -9.15
C TYR A 57 9.80 -0.49 -10.06
N GLU A 58 9.73 -0.05 -11.32
CA GLU A 58 10.83 -0.10 -12.27
C GLU A 58 10.94 1.25 -12.99
N ILE A 59 12.17 1.72 -13.18
CA ILE A 59 12.41 3.01 -13.86
C ILE A 59 11.97 2.91 -15.32
N GLY A 60 11.05 3.78 -15.72
CA GLY A 60 10.52 3.81 -17.09
C GLY A 60 9.36 2.86 -17.35
N GLU A 61 8.92 2.09 -16.36
CA GLU A 61 7.77 1.18 -16.43
C GLU A 61 6.64 1.59 -15.49
N THR A 62 5.55 0.84 -15.55
CA THR A 62 4.37 1.06 -14.68
C THR A 62 4.70 0.68 -13.26
N SER A 63 4.49 1.60 -12.34
CA SER A 63 4.65 1.36 -10.90
C SER A 63 3.30 1.04 -10.26
N MET A 64 3.31 0.15 -9.25
CA MET A 64 2.15 -0.21 -8.48
C MET A 64 2.36 0.08 -7.00
N GLY A 65 1.40 0.78 -6.38
CA GLY A 65 1.41 1.09 -4.96
C GLY A 65 0.07 0.83 -4.32
N ILE A 66 0.08 0.59 -3.01
CA ILE A 66 -1.13 0.38 -2.21
C ILE A 66 -1.19 1.42 -1.11
N VAL A 67 -2.34 2.08 -0.98
CA VAL A 67 -2.62 3.00 0.13
C VAL A 67 -2.80 2.18 1.42
N MET A 68 -2.03 2.52 2.44
CA MET A 68 -1.92 1.73 3.67
C MET A 68 -2.79 2.23 4.82
N ASN A 69 -3.24 3.49 4.78
CA ASN A 69 -3.82 4.17 5.93
C ASN A 69 -5.26 4.65 5.73
N LYS A 70 -5.97 4.12 4.75
CA LYS A 70 -7.40 4.43 4.52
C LYS A 70 -8.28 3.27 5.02
N MET A 71 -8.56 3.25 6.30
CA MET A 71 -9.42 2.22 6.91
C MET A 71 -10.86 2.36 6.42
N THR A 72 -11.51 1.24 6.16
CA THR A 72 -12.94 1.15 5.82
C THR A 72 -13.77 0.82 7.06
N ASN A 73 -15.08 0.76 6.90
CA ASN A 73 -15.99 0.28 7.96
C ASN A 73 -16.19 -1.25 7.92
N TYR A 74 -15.43 -1.98 7.08
CA TYR A 74 -15.52 -3.42 6.93
C TYR A 74 -14.39 -4.14 7.63
N THR A 75 -14.69 -5.34 8.09
CA THR A 75 -13.72 -6.31 8.60
C THR A 75 -13.58 -7.48 7.64
N LEU A 76 -12.55 -8.30 7.82
CA LEU A 76 -12.34 -9.48 6.99
C LEU A 76 -13.52 -10.48 7.07
N SER A 77 -14.14 -10.62 8.24
CA SER A 77 -15.32 -11.47 8.45
C SER A 77 -16.58 -10.96 7.72
N ASP A 78 -16.66 -9.66 7.42
CA ASP A 78 -17.76 -9.12 6.61
C ASP A 78 -17.64 -9.52 5.14
N LEU A 79 -16.42 -9.74 4.66
CA LEU A 79 -16.15 -10.12 3.28
C LEU A 79 -16.01 -11.64 3.08
N ILE A 80 -15.55 -12.36 4.10
CA ILE A 80 -15.25 -13.78 4.04
C ILE A 80 -15.93 -14.49 5.21
N SER A 81 -17.02 -15.17 4.93
CA SER A 81 -17.86 -15.85 5.94
C SER A 81 -17.15 -17.00 6.68
N THR A 82 -16.07 -17.54 6.12
CA THR A 82 -15.28 -18.63 6.72
C THR A 82 -14.25 -18.17 7.74
N VAL A 83 -14.13 -16.86 7.96
CA VAL A 83 -13.28 -16.31 9.02
C VAL A 83 -13.96 -16.52 10.37
N THR A 84 -13.30 -17.29 11.25
CA THR A 84 -13.79 -17.66 12.59
C THR A 84 -13.07 -16.94 13.72
N ARG A 85 -12.02 -16.16 13.40
CA ARG A 85 -11.26 -15.37 14.37
C ARG A 85 -12.17 -14.41 15.12
N LYS A 86 -12.02 -14.35 16.45
CA LYS A 86 -12.83 -13.46 17.32
C LYS A 86 -12.45 -11.99 17.21
N GLU A 87 -11.16 -11.72 17.02
CA GLU A 87 -10.67 -10.34 16.85
C GLU A 87 -10.89 -9.87 15.42
N PRO A 88 -11.57 -8.75 15.20
CA PRO A 88 -11.83 -8.25 13.86
C PRO A 88 -10.56 -7.78 13.18
N ILE A 89 -10.33 -8.21 11.95
CA ILE A 89 -9.24 -7.73 11.10
C ILE A 89 -9.80 -6.62 10.21
N PRO A 90 -9.35 -5.36 10.36
CA PRO A 90 -9.88 -4.26 9.58
C PRO A 90 -9.45 -4.33 8.12
N ILE A 91 -10.34 -3.88 7.24
CA ILE A 91 -10.07 -3.77 5.80
C ILE A 91 -9.73 -2.31 5.48
N TYR A 92 -8.71 -2.13 4.66
CA TYR A 92 -8.25 -0.83 4.18
C TYR A 92 -8.55 -0.66 2.69
N CYS A 93 -8.85 0.56 2.28
CA CYS A 93 -8.99 0.92 0.87
C CYS A 93 -7.61 1.16 0.27
N GLY A 94 -7.14 0.22 -0.55
CA GLY A 94 -5.80 0.24 -1.15
C GLY A 94 -5.61 1.25 -2.28
N GLY A 95 -6.68 1.91 -2.72
CA GLY A 95 -6.65 2.92 -3.78
C GLY A 95 -7.96 2.97 -4.57
N PRO A 96 -8.07 3.87 -5.54
CA PRO A 96 -9.29 4.07 -6.32
C PRO A 96 -9.52 3.02 -7.43
N MET A 97 -8.50 2.20 -7.72
CA MET A 97 -8.56 1.20 -8.78
C MET A 97 -8.73 -0.20 -8.20
N SER A 98 -9.43 -1.07 -8.96
CA SER A 98 -9.62 -2.49 -8.61
C SER A 98 -10.20 -2.70 -7.21
N CYS A 99 -11.28 -1.98 -6.89
CA CYS A 99 -11.98 -2.09 -5.61
C CYS A 99 -12.68 -3.45 -5.40
N ASP A 100 -12.66 -4.31 -6.40
CA ASP A 100 -13.20 -5.68 -6.43
C ASP A 100 -12.17 -6.75 -6.01
N ARG A 101 -10.94 -6.36 -5.69
CA ARG A 101 -9.85 -7.27 -5.33
C ARG A 101 -9.38 -7.07 -3.91
N LEU A 102 -9.18 -8.19 -3.21
CA LEU A 102 -8.58 -8.23 -1.88
C LEU A 102 -7.10 -8.58 -2.00
N TYR A 103 -6.25 -7.77 -1.39
CA TYR A 103 -4.81 -8.00 -1.31
C TYR A 103 -4.40 -8.24 0.13
N PHE A 104 -3.52 -9.21 0.35
CA PHE A 104 -2.89 -9.45 1.65
C PHE A 104 -1.47 -8.93 1.63
N ILE A 105 -1.14 -8.04 2.55
CA ILE A 105 0.25 -7.63 2.83
C ILE A 105 0.59 -8.20 4.20
N HIS A 106 1.68 -8.94 4.29
CA HIS A 106 2.02 -9.71 5.49
C HIS A 106 3.53 -9.93 5.64
N THR A 107 3.94 -10.43 6.80
CA THR A 107 5.33 -10.77 7.13
C THR A 107 5.60 -12.28 7.15
N LEU A 108 4.70 -13.09 6.59
CA LEU A 108 4.65 -14.55 6.68
C LEU A 108 5.20 -15.25 5.43
N GLY A 109 6.29 -14.73 4.86
CA GLY A 109 6.80 -15.20 3.56
C GLY A 109 7.12 -16.69 3.48
N ASP A 110 7.64 -17.27 4.56
CA ASP A 110 7.98 -18.70 4.63
C ASP A 110 6.79 -19.59 4.97
N ILE A 111 5.69 -18.98 5.49
CA ILE A 111 4.51 -19.71 5.95
C ILE A 111 3.45 -19.78 4.85
N ILE A 112 3.32 -18.71 4.06
CA ILE A 112 2.30 -18.61 3.01
C ILE A 112 2.93 -18.92 1.65
N PRO A 113 2.63 -20.09 1.04
CA PRO A 113 3.18 -20.46 -0.26
C PRO A 113 2.78 -19.47 -1.35
N GLY A 114 3.71 -19.19 -2.27
CA GLY A 114 3.46 -18.32 -3.41
C GLY A 114 3.37 -16.82 -3.08
N ALA A 115 3.67 -16.42 -1.85
CA ALA A 115 3.76 -15.01 -1.48
C ALA A 115 4.91 -14.32 -2.22
N ARG A 116 4.66 -13.14 -2.78
CA ARG A 116 5.66 -12.34 -3.50
C ARG A 116 6.34 -11.37 -2.54
N CYS A 117 7.65 -11.42 -2.47
CA CYS A 117 8.44 -10.48 -1.67
C CYS A 117 8.35 -9.06 -2.26
N ILE A 118 7.97 -8.08 -1.44
CA ILE A 118 8.03 -6.66 -1.75
C ILE A 118 9.41 -6.13 -1.39
N CYS A 119 9.83 -6.34 -0.16
CA CYS A 119 11.14 -6.05 0.38
C CYS A 119 11.43 -7.02 1.53
N PRO A 120 12.66 -7.10 2.07
CA PRO A 120 12.98 -8.01 3.15
C PRO A 120 11.99 -7.93 4.31
N GLY A 121 11.31 -9.05 4.61
CA GLY A 121 10.33 -9.16 5.68
C GLY A 121 8.90 -8.68 5.33
N LEU A 122 8.65 -8.23 4.10
CA LEU A 122 7.33 -7.79 3.66
C LEU A 122 6.92 -8.50 2.36
N TYR A 123 5.74 -9.09 2.37
CA TYR A 123 5.23 -9.93 1.28
C TYR A 123 3.79 -9.53 0.91
N ILE A 124 3.39 -9.87 -0.31
CA ILE A 124 2.04 -9.67 -0.80
C ILE A 124 1.49 -10.93 -1.45
N GLY A 125 0.21 -11.22 -1.20
CA GLY A 125 -0.52 -12.34 -1.80
C GLY A 125 -0.07 -13.69 -1.25
N GLY A 126 -0.10 -14.70 -2.10
CA GLY A 126 0.15 -16.08 -1.76
C GLY A 126 -1.12 -16.92 -1.77
N ASP A 127 -1.00 -18.19 -1.33
CA ASP A 127 -2.13 -19.10 -1.29
C ASP A 127 -3.20 -18.63 -0.31
N PHE A 128 -4.41 -18.44 -0.84
CA PHE A 128 -5.54 -17.91 -0.06
C PHE A 128 -5.96 -18.84 1.07
N ASN A 129 -5.98 -20.15 0.83
CA ASN A 129 -6.40 -21.10 1.86
C ASN A 129 -5.40 -21.15 3.01
N SER A 130 -4.10 -21.17 2.72
CA SER A 130 -3.06 -21.11 3.74
C SER A 130 -3.14 -19.81 4.57
N MET A 131 -3.45 -18.68 3.93
CA MET A 131 -3.67 -17.42 4.63
C MET A 131 -4.89 -17.50 5.56
N LEU A 132 -5.99 -18.08 5.07
CA LEU A 132 -7.22 -18.21 5.83
C LEU A 132 -7.03 -19.15 7.03
N ASP A 133 -6.34 -20.27 6.83
CA ASP A 133 -5.99 -21.21 7.91
C ASP A 133 -5.14 -20.53 8.98
N TYR A 134 -4.17 -19.73 8.57
CA TYR A 134 -3.34 -18.94 9.51
C TYR A 134 -4.19 -17.94 10.30
N VAL A 135 -5.07 -17.19 9.63
CA VAL A 135 -5.97 -16.22 10.27
C VAL A 135 -6.88 -16.89 11.30
N ASN A 136 -7.35 -18.11 11.01
CA ASN A 136 -8.27 -18.86 11.88
C ASN A 136 -7.57 -19.66 12.99
N SER A 137 -6.23 -19.75 12.95
CA SER A 137 -5.44 -20.53 13.93
C SER A 137 -5.21 -19.81 15.27
N ASP A 138 -5.57 -18.54 15.34
CA ASP A 138 -5.38 -17.70 16.54
C ASP A 138 -6.64 -17.64 17.44
#